data_b1384a509786cbea4675b0bd71600205
#
_entry.id   b1384a509786cbea4675b0bd71600205
#
_cell.length_a   1.000
_cell.length_b   1.000
_cell.length_c   1.000
_cell.angle_alpha   90.00
_cell.angle_beta   90.00
_cell.angle_gamma   90.00
#
_symmetry.space_group_name_H-M   'P 1'
#
loop_
_entity.id
_entity.type
_entity.pdbx_description
1 polymer ?
#
loop_
_entity_poly.entity_id
_entity_poly.type
_entity_poly.pdbx_seq_one_letter_code
_entity_poly.pdbx_strand_id
1 'polypeptide(L)'
;VLLLMFTHTSAMMPMSEAALAQLVSRAGGFDARRYGRVRLCGSVGFLLTVLAAGAWFEAHGMSSFPAWTAGTLALLVASCWWLPDQREPVQAGARSESIWPVLRRPEVAWFFCAVFLHVMAHVAVYVFFSLYIDSLGYGKSVIGLLWATSVLVEIGWFFTQARWLPRLSHGAWLLLAAGLAVLRFAVTAAGGGWLWLLFAAQLLHAITFAAHHSVCIALLGQYFPARLRGRGQALYAVLGYGLSGVIGGLLGAWISPRWGLDAVFWFAAAVALLACGA
;
A
#
# COMPACT_ATOMS: atom_id res chain seq x y z
N VAL A 1 -23.50 -8.06 3.58
CA VAL A 1 -22.44 -8.34 4.55
C VAL A 1 -21.12 -7.74 4.09
N LEU A 2 -20.58 -8.08 2.91
CA LEU A 2 -19.29 -7.57 2.40
C LEU A 2 -19.24 -6.03 2.35
N LEU A 3 -20.28 -5.36 1.84
CA LEU A 3 -20.33 -3.91 1.79
C LEU A 3 -20.20 -3.29 3.19
N LEU A 4 -20.95 -3.79 4.17
CA LEU A 4 -20.88 -3.33 5.55
C LEU A 4 -19.48 -3.57 6.16
N MET A 5 -18.89 -4.73 5.92
CA MET A 5 -17.55 -5.05 6.37
C MET A 5 -16.52 -4.07 5.79
N PHE A 6 -16.54 -3.84 4.47
CA PHE A 6 -15.62 -2.90 3.82
C PHE A 6 -15.84 -1.46 4.28
N THR A 7 -17.09 -1.03 4.49
CA THR A 7 -17.38 0.33 5.01
C THR A 7 -16.77 0.53 6.41
N HIS A 8 -16.90 -0.46 7.30
CA HIS A 8 -16.36 -0.36 8.65
C HIS A 8 -14.83 -0.48 8.71
N THR A 9 -14.25 -1.34 7.89
CA THR A 9 -12.79 -1.54 7.88
C THR A 9 -12.04 -0.47 7.08
N SER A 10 -12.70 0.23 6.15
CA SER A 10 -12.06 1.24 5.30
C SER A 10 -11.42 2.40 6.05
N ALA A 11 -11.99 2.79 7.20
CA ALA A 11 -11.44 3.86 8.03
C ALA A 11 -10.25 3.41 8.90
N MET A 12 -10.07 2.12 9.14
CA MET A 12 -9.08 1.62 10.09
C MET A 12 -7.64 1.87 9.62
N MET A 13 -7.37 1.63 8.34
CA MET A 13 -6.04 1.86 7.75
C MET A 13 -5.63 3.33 7.85
N PRO A 14 -6.40 4.31 7.35
CA PRO A 14 -6.03 5.73 7.45
C PRO A 14 -5.97 6.23 8.90
N MET A 15 -6.80 5.72 9.79
CA MET A 15 -6.75 6.09 11.22
C MET A 15 -5.50 5.56 11.90
N SER A 16 -5.13 4.31 11.67
CA SER A 16 -3.90 3.72 12.23
C SER A 16 -2.64 4.36 11.65
N GLU A 17 -2.60 4.66 10.35
CA GLU A 17 -1.48 5.39 9.74
C GLU A 17 -1.38 6.83 10.26
N ALA A 18 -2.49 7.52 10.47
CA ALA A 18 -2.49 8.86 11.07
C ALA A 18 -1.97 8.83 12.50
N ALA A 19 -2.44 7.90 13.33
CA ALA A 19 -1.99 7.71 14.70
C ALA A 19 -0.50 7.32 14.74
N LEU A 20 -0.05 6.41 13.88
CA LEU A 20 1.35 6.02 13.76
C LEU A 20 2.21 7.21 13.34
N ALA A 21 1.84 7.95 12.30
CA ALA A 21 2.56 9.12 11.82
C ALA A 21 2.70 10.17 12.92
N GLN A 22 1.66 10.37 13.74
CA GLN A 22 1.69 11.27 14.89
C GLN A 22 2.63 10.78 15.99
N LEU A 23 2.55 9.50 16.38
CA LEU A 23 3.38 8.89 17.42
C LEU A 23 4.88 8.88 17.06
N VAL A 24 5.22 8.76 15.76
CA VAL A 24 6.61 8.74 15.32
C VAL A 24 7.15 10.12 14.98
N SER A 25 6.28 11.13 14.78
CA SER A 25 6.70 12.51 14.55
C SER A 25 7.11 13.15 15.88
N ARG A 26 8.31 13.75 15.91
CA ARG A 26 8.81 14.54 17.03
C ARG A 26 8.89 16.02 16.60
N ALA A 27 9.30 16.90 17.49
CA ALA A 27 9.49 18.33 17.22
C ALA A 27 10.37 18.63 16.00
N GLY A 28 11.23 17.67 15.56
CA GLY A 28 12.09 17.78 14.38
C GLY A 28 11.50 17.20 13.07
N GLY A 29 10.24 16.71 13.06
CA GLY A 29 9.59 16.15 11.86
C GLY A 29 9.46 14.64 11.84
N PHE A 30 9.40 14.04 10.64
CA PHE A 30 9.19 12.60 10.42
C PHE A 30 10.42 11.77 10.80
N ASP A 31 10.29 10.88 11.79
CA ASP A 31 11.34 9.92 12.19
C ASP A 31 11.21 8.61 11.38
N ALA A 32 11.92 8.54 10.25
CA ALA A 32 11.90 7.39 9.34
C ALA A 32 12.34 6.09 10.01
N ARG A 33 13.27 6.15 11.00
CA ARG A 33 13.76 4.96 11.71
C ARG A 33 12.68 4.39 12.61
N ARG A 34 12.02 5.25 13.36
CA ARG A 34 10.94 4.85 14.28
C ARG A 34 9.74 4.36 13.50
N TYR A 35 9.34 5.08 12.45
CA TYR A 35 8.27 4.67 11.54
C TYR A 35 8.54 3.29 10.94
N GLY A 36 9.74 3.08 10.36
CA GLY A 36 10.10 1.81 9.74
C GLY A 36 10.03 0.63 10.69
N ARG A 37 10.48 0.79 11.94
CA ARG A 37 10.43 -0.27 12.95
C ARG A 37 8.99 -0.68 13.32
N VAL A 38 8.09 0.26 13.43
CA VAL A 38 6.68 -0.05 13.72
C VAL A 38 6.00 -0.63 12.49
N ARG A 39 6.24 -0.05 11.31
CA ARG A 39 5.66 -0.53 10.05
C ARG A 39 6.12 -1.95 9.69
N LEU A 40 7.38 -2.28 9.97
CA LEU A 40 7.94 -3.63 9.83
C LEU A 40 7.13 -4.69 10.59
N CYS A 41 6.66 -4.39 11.82
CA CYS A 41 5.84 -5.32 12.59
C CYS A 41 4.55 -5.69 11.83
N GLY A 42 3.95 -4.72 11.10
CA GLY A 42 2.79 -4.98 10.26
C GLY A 42 3.10 -5.96 9.12
N SER A 43 4.24 -5.78 8.44
CA SER A 43 4.66 -6.68 7.34
C SER A 43 4.99 -8.09 7.84
N VAL A 44 5.65 -8.19 9.00
CA VAL A 44 5.91 -9.49 9.66
C VAL A 44 4.60 -10.16 10.06
N GLY A 45 3.68 -9.42 10.68
CA GLY A 45 2.35 -9.93 11.05
C GLY A 45 1.56 -10.44 9.83
N PHE A 46 1.59 -9.67 8.73
CA PHE A 46 0.98 -10.10 7.46
C PHE A 46 1.60 -11.41 6.96
N LEU A 47 2.93 -11.49 6.90
CA LEU A 47 3.64 -12.69 6.43
C LEU A 47 3.28 -13.93 7.26
N LEU A 48 3.32 -13.81 8.59
CA LEU A 48 2.96 -14.90 9.50
C LEU A 48 1.51 -15.34 9.33
N THR A 49 0.59 -14.37 9.19
CA THR A 49 -0.83 -14.65 9.00
C THR A 49 -1.09 -15.36 7.67
N VAL A 50 -0.48 -14.92 6.59
CA VAL A 50 -0.63 -15.52 5.26
C VAL A 50 -0.09 -16.96 5.24
N LEU A 51 1.06 -17.20 5.84
CA LEU A 51 1.66 -18.53 5.91
C LEU A 51 0.82 -19.47 6.79
N ALA A 52 0.38 -19.02 7.98
CA ALA A 52 -0.44 -19.80 8.87
C ALA A 52 -1.82 -20.12 8.27
N ALA A 53 -2.48 -19.11 7.69
CA ALA A 53 -3.78 -19.28 7.04
C ALA A 53 -3.66 -20.17 5.78
N GLY A 54 -2.61 -19.99 4.98
CA GLY A 54 -2.34 -20.82 3.81
C GLY A 54 -2.21 -22.29 4.18
N ALA A 55 -1.36 -22.63 5.15
CA ALA A 55 -1.18 -24.01 5.64
C ALA A 55 -2.48 -24.57 6.24
N TRP A 56 -3.22 -23.76 6.99
CA TRP A 56 -4.49 -24.18 7.58
C TRP A 56 -5.55 -24.52 6.51
N PHE A 57 -5.74 -23.62 5.53
CA PHE A 57 -6.77 -23.81 4.51
C PHE A 57 -6.39 -24.90 3.49
N GLU A 58 -5.12 -25.18 3.30
CA GLU A 58 -4.67 -26.33 2.53
C GLU A 58 -5.04 -27.64 3.21
N ALA A 59 -4.87 -27.73 4.53
CA ALA A 59 -5.17 -28.93 5.31
C ALA A 59 -6.67 -29.15 5.61
N HIS A 60 -7.43 -28.06 5.87
CA HIS A 60 -8.80 -28.12 6.40
C HIS A 60 -9.87 -27.55 5.45
N GLY A 61 -9.46 -27.02 4.28
CA GLY A 61 -10.35 -26.38 3.33
C GLY A 61 -10.85 -25.01 3.77
N MET A 62 -11.62 -24.36 2.91
CA MET A 62 -12.08 -22.96 3.09
C MET A 62 -13.29 -22.78 4.00
N SER A 63 -13.91 -23.86 4.50
CA SER A 63 -15.11 -23.80 5.35
C SER A 63 -14.90 -23.01 6.64
N SER A 64 -13.68 -23.03 7.18
CA SER A 64 -13.29 -22.29 8.39
C SER A 64 -12.94 -20.81 8.14
N PHE A 65 -12.91 -20.33 6.90
CA PHE A 65 -12.53 -18.95 6.56
C PHE A 65 -13.36 -17.87 7.29
N PRO A 66 -14.71 -17.99 7.42
CA PRO A 66 -15.49 -17.00 8.18
C PRO A 66 -15.10 -16.95 9.67
N ALA A 67 -14.78 -18.09 10.28
CA ALA A 67 -14.35 -18.16 11.68
C ALA A 67 -12.97 -17.53 11.87
N TRP A 68 -12.03 -17.76 10.95
CA TRP A 68 -10.72 -17.11 10.93
C TRP A 68 -10.84 -15.60 10.80
N THR A 69 -11.70 -15.13 9.88
CA THR A 69 -11.98 -13.70 9.70
C THR A 69 -12.56 -13.08 10.97
N ALA A 70 -13.56 -13.72 11.57
CA ALA A 70 -14.15 -13.25 12.83
C ALA A 70 -13.13 -13.22 13.98
N GLY A 71 -12.29 -14.25 14.10
CA GLY A 71 -11.23 -14.32 15.12
C GLY A 71 -10.18 -13.23 14.95
N THR A 72 -9.71 -12.96 13.73
CA THR A 72 -8.75 -11.88 13.46
C THR A 72 -9.34 -10.50 13.73
N LEU A 73 -10.62 -10.28 13.39
CA LEU A 73 -11.31 -9.02 13.72
C LEU A 73 -11.48 -8.85 15.23
N ALA A 74 -11.80 -9.92 15.96
CA ALA A 74 -11.89 -9.87 17.42
C ALA A 74 -10.54 -9.54 18.08
N LEU A 75 -9.45 -10.15 17.60
CA LEU A 75 -8.08 -9.82 18.04
C LEU A 75 -7.73 -8.36 17.75
N LEU A 76 -8.14 -7.83 16.59
CA LEU A 76 -7.94 -6.44 16.25
C LEU A 76 -8.69 -5.51 17.21
N VAL A 77 -9.96 -5.78 17.51
CA VAL A 77 -10.74 -5.01 18.50
C VAL A 77 -10.06 -5.06 19.87
N ALA A 78 -9.63 -6.26 20.31
CA ALA A 78 -8.94 -6.41 21.59
C ALA A 78 -7.62 -5.61 21.63
N SER A 79 -6.84 -5.60 20.54
CA SER A 79 -5.61 -4.81 20.47
C SER A 79 -5.87 -3.30 20.46
N CYS A 80 -6.95 -2.84 19.83
CA CYS A 80 -7.34 -1.43 19.90
C CYS A 80 -7.70 -0.98 21.31
N TRP A 81 -8.21 -1.88 22.13
CA TRP A 81 -8.58 -1.57 23.54
C TRP A 81 -7.35 -1.30 24.43
N TRP A 82 -6.19 -1.83 24.07
CA TRP A 82 -4.94 -1.59 24.79
C TRP A 82 -4.15 -0.39 24.27
N LEU A 83 -4.63 0.28 23.20
CA LEU A 83 -3.98 1.49 22.74
C LEU A 83 -4.23 2.64 23.74
N PRO A 84 -3.19 3.41 24.08
CA PRO A 84 -3.35 4.56 24.94
C PRO A 84 -4.28 5.60 24.29
N ASP A 85 -5.28 6.05 25.04
CA ASP A 85 -6.21 7.10 24.61
C ASP A 85 -5.48 8.45 24.55
N GLN A 86 -4.89 8.75 23.40
CA GLN A 86 -4.26 10.04 23.14
C GLN A 86 -5.29 11.00 22.55
N ARG A 87 -6.06 11.63 23.43
CA ARG A 87 -6.91 12.74 23.03
C ARG A 87 -6.02 13.95 22.76
N GLU A 88 -5.97 14.42 21.53
CA GLU A 88 -5.51 15.80 21.31
C GLU A 88 -6.46 16.73 22.10
N PRO A 89 -5.92 17.67 22.89
CA PRO A 89 -6.77 18.67 23.52
C PRO A 89 -7.56 19.39 22.42
N VAL A 90 -8.85 19.11 22.36
CA VAL A 90 -9.77 19.87 21.51
C VAL A 90 -9.75 21.28 22.05
N GLN A 91 -9.02 22.18 21.40
CA GLN A 91 -9.08 23.60 21.75
C GLN A 91 -10.53 24.04 21.49
N ALA A 92 -11.28 24.16 22.58
CA ALA A 92 -12.65 24.68 22.56
C ALA A 92 -12.62 26.04 21.84
N GLY A 93 -13.38 26.18 20.76
CA GLY A 93 -13.42 27.39 19.93
C GLY A 93 -12.52 27.46 18.72
N ALA A 94 -11.65 26.48 18.47
CA ALA A 94 -10.89 26.43 17.23
C ALA A 94 -11.85 26.15 16.06
N ARG A 95 -12.08 27.15 15.21
CA ARG A 95 -12.77 26.97 13.93
C ARG A 95 -12.08 25.85 13.16
N SER A 96 -12.87 24.93 12.62
CA SER A 96 -12.36 23.86 11.74
C SER A 96 -11.60 24.51 10.57
N GLU A 97 -10.27 24.40 10.56
CA GLU A 97 -9.46 24.93 9.47
C GLU A 97 -9.89 24.25 8.15
N SER A 98 -10.06 25.08 7.12
CA SER A 98 -10.39 24.56 5.79
C SER A 98 -9.19 23.85 5.19
N ILE A 99 -9.41 22.70 4.58
CA ILE A 99 -8.38 21.94 3.85
C ILE A 99 -8.11 22.51 2.45
N TRP A 100 -9.04 23.30 1.91
CA TRP A 100 -9.00 23.82 0.54
C TRP A 100 -7.76 24.66 0.21
N PRO A 101 -7.24 25.53 1.10
CA PRO A 101 -6.00 26.27 0.82
C PRO A 101 -4.80 25.34 0.57
N VAL A 102 -4.75 24.20 1.25
CA VAL A 102 -3.69 23.19 1.05
C VAL A 102 -3.89 22.46 -0.27
N LEU A 103 -5.12 22.04 -0.58
CA LEU A 103 -5.43 21.28 -1.80
C LEU A 103 -5.27 22.11 -3.08
N ARG A 104 -5.40 23.44 -3.01
CA ARG A 104 -5.20 24.34 -4.15
C ARG A 104 -3.73 24.55 -4.52
N ARG A 105 -2.80 24.10 -3.67
CA ARG A 105 -1.37 24.19 -3.96
C ARG A 105 -1.02 23.21 -5.08
N PRO A 106 -0.39 23.64 -6.18
CA PRO A 106 -0.09 22.78 -7.32
C PRO A 106 0.71 21.53 -6.94
N GLU A 107 1.69 21.69 -6.04
CA GLU A 107 2.51 20.56 -5.57
C GLU A 107 1.70 19.49 -4.82
N VAL A 108 0.63 19.88 -4.13
CA VAL A 108 -0.26 18.93 -3.43
C VAL A 108 -1.18 18.23 -4.42
N ALA A 109 -1.70 18.96 -5.41
CA ALA A 109 -2.53 18.39 -6.46
C ALA A 109 -1.74 17.36 -7.29
N TRP A 110 -0.51 17.70 -7.71
CA TRP A 110 0.37 16.77 -8.43
C TRP A 110 0.78 15.57 -7.59
N PHE A 111 1.07 15.77 -6.30
CA PHE A 111 1.31 14.67 -5.37
C PHE A 111 0.15 13.67 -5.34
N PHE A 112 -1.09 14.13 -5.19
CA PHE A 112 -2.25 13.24 -5.19
C PHE A 112 -2.49 12.59 -6.56
N CYS A 113 -2.22 13.29 -7.66
CA CYS A 113 -2.28 12.72 -9.00
C CYS A 113 -1.25 11.58 -9.17
N ALA A 114 0.01 11.81 -8.78
CA ALA A 114 1.07 10.81 -8.82
C ALA A 114 0.74 9.59 -7.95
N VAL A 115 0.25 9.82 -6.72
CA VAL A 115 -0.19 8.75 -5.82
C VAL A 115 -1.32 7.94 -6.44
N PHE A 116 -2.35 8.61 -6.96
CA PHE A 116 -3.49 7.94 -7.60
C PHE A 116 -3.05 7.03 -8.75
N LEU A 117 -2.25 7.54 -9.67
CA LEU A 117 -1.75 6.79 -10.82
C LEU A 117 -0.84 5.64 -10.39
N HIS A 118 0.08 5.89 -9.46
CA HIS A 118 1.01 4.88 -8.98
C HIS A 118 0.29 3.73 -8.27
N VAL A 119 -0.67 4.02 -7.39
CA VAL A 119 -1.44 2.97 -6.69
C VAL A 119 -2.40 2.27 -7.66
N MET A 120 -3.00 2.99 -8.62
CA MET A 120 -3.84 2.39 -9.66
C MET A 120 -3.05 1.35 -10.48
N ALA A 121 -1.78 1.63 -10.82
CA ALA A 121 -0.91 0.66 -11.46
C ALA A 121 -0.67 -0.59 -10.58
N HIS A 122 -0.54 -0.41 -9.26
CA HIS A 122 -0.34 -1.52 -8.32
C HIS A 122 -1.58 -2.41 -8.11
N VAL A 123 -2.78 -1.97 -8.50
CA VAL A 123 -4.00 -2.80 -8.45
C VAL A 123 -3.83 -4.07 -9.29
N ALA A 124 -3.05 -4.02 -10.39
CA ALA A 124 -2.70 -5.20 -11.18
C ALA A 124 -2.07 -6.31 -10.31
N VAL A 125 -1.19 -5.93 -9.38
CA VAL A 125 -0.58 -6.89 -8.44
C VAL A 125 -1.60 -7.35 -7.39
N TYR A 126 -2.29 -6.42 -6.75
CA TYR A 126 -3.17 -6.78 -5.62
C TYR A 126 -4.36 -7.65 -6.02
N VAL A 127 -4.88 -7.49 -7.22
CA VAL A 127 -6.11 -8.16 -7.67
C VAL A 127 -5.81 -9.28 -8.67
N PHE A 128 -4.89 -9.06 -9.61
CA PHE A 128 -4.74 -9.95 -10.76
C PHE A 128 -3.48 -10.81 -10.73
N PHE A 129 -2.49 -10.52 -9.86
CA PHE A 129 -1.21 -11.22 -9.89
C PHE A 129 -1.34 -12.72 -9.64
N SER A 130 -2.07 -13.12 -8.59
CA SER A 130 -2.26 -14.54 -8.27
C SER A 130 -3.01 -15.28 -9.38
N LEU A 131 -4.01 -14.62 -9.99
CA LEU A 131 -4.76 -15.17 -11.12
C LEU A 131 -3.87 -15.33 -12.37
N TYR A 132 -3.00 -14.34 -12.61
CA TYR A 132 -2.05 -14.38 -13.72
C TYR A 132 -1.06 -15.52 -13.57
N ILE A 133 -0.43 -15.66 -12.39
CA ILE A 133 0.54 -16.72 -12.14
C ILE A 133 -0.11 -18.11 -12.21
N ASP A 134 -1.34 -18.26 -11.71
CA ASP A 134 -2.12 -19.49 -11.83
C ASP A 134 -2.45 -19.81 -13.28
N SER A 135 -2.82 -18.81 -14.10
CA SER A 135 -3.10 -18.99 -15.53
C SER A 135 -1.88 -19.41 -16.35
N LEU A 136 -0.67 -19.14 -15.86
CA LEU A 136 0.58 -19.59 -16.45
C LEU A 136 0.95 -21.04 -16.07
N GLY A 137 0.12 -21.70 -15.23
CA GLY A 137 0.32 -23.07 -14.76
C GLY A 137 1.25 -23.22 -13.56
N TYR A 138 1.65 -22.12 -12.91
CA TYR A 138 2.43 -22.20 -11.68
C TYR A 138 1.57 -22.60 -10.48
N GLY A 139 2.08 -23.50 -9.65
CA GLY A 139 1.39 -23.97 -8.45
C GLY A 139 1.22 -22.87 -7.39
N LYS A 140 0.26 -23.08 -6.48
CA LYS A 140 -0.06 -22.14 -5.39
C LYS A 140 1.13 -21.84 -4.47
N SER A 141 2.01 -22.83 -4.27
CA SER A 141 3.26 -22.65 -3.52
C SER A 141 4.18 -21.62 -4.17
N VAL A 142 4.29 -21.61 -5.51
CA VAL A 142 5.07 -20.62 -6.26
C VAL A 142 4.46 -19.23 -6.11
N ILE A 143 3.13 -19.13 -6.19
CA ILE A 143 2.40 -17.87 -5.95
C ILE A 143 2.72 -17.34 -4.54
N GLY A 144 2.64 -18.21 -3.55
CA GLY A 144 2.97 -17.87 -2.16
C GLY A 144 4.42 -17.40 -1.98
N LEU A 145 5.38 -18.06 -2.63
CA LEU A 145 6.80 -17.67 -2.61
C LEU A 145 7.05 -16.32 -3.28
N LEU A 146 6.38 -16.02 -4.38
CA LEU A 146 6.46 -14.73 -5.05
C LEU A 146 5.93 -13.59 -4.15
N TRP A 147 4.80 -13.80 -3.49
CA TRP A 147 4.27 -12.86 -2.48
C TRP A 147 5.20 -12.72 -1.28
N ALA A 148 5.72 -13.83 -0.76
CA ALA A 148 6.67 -13.82 0.36
C ALA A 148 7.94 -13.03 0.01
N THR A 149 8.45 -13.16 -1.22
CA THR A 149 9.60 -12.38 -1.71
C THR A 149 9.33 -10.88 -1.66
N SER A 150 8.16 -10.43 -2.12
CA SER A 150 7.76 -9.02 -2.05
C SER A 150 7.73 -8.50 -0.61
N VAL A 151 7.15 -9.27 0.31
CA VAL A 151 7.04 -8.88 1.72
C VAL A 151 8.39 -8.90 2.43
N LEU A 152 9.26 -9.85 2.10
CA LEU A 152 10.60 -9.92 2.68
C LEU A 152 11.45 -8.71 2.30
N VAL A 153 11.41 -8.27 1.04
CA VAL A 153 12.16 -7.06 0.63
C VAL A 153 11.54 -5.79 1.20
N GLU A 154 10.21 -5.76 1.40
CA GLU A 154 9.51 -4.69 2.11
C GLU A 154 9.99 -4.60 3.58
N ILE A 155 10.07 -5.72 4.27
CA ILE A 155 10.62 -5.81 5.63
C ILE A 155 12.05 -5.28 5.67
N GLY A 156 12.90 -5.72 4.74
CA GLY A 156 14.28 -5.24 4.60
C GLY A 156 14.35 -3.73 4.38
N TRP A 157 13.46 -3.19 3.55
CA TRP A 157 13.36 -1.74 3.34
C TRP A 157 12.99 -1.00 4.63
N PHE A 158 11.90 -1.34 5.29
CA PHE A 158 11.47 -0.66 6.51
C PHE A 158 12.50 -0.73 7.65
N PHE A 159 13.27 -1.81 7.72
CA PHE A 159 14.37 -1.92 8.66
C PHE A 159 15.52 -0.96 8.35
N THR A 160 15.83 -0.76 7.07
CA THR A 160 17.03 -0.01 6.63
C THR A 160 16.73 1.38 6.09
N GLN A 161 15.47 1.78 5.90
CA GLN A 161 15.07 2.99 5.18
C GLN A 161 15.64 4.30 5.74
N ALA A 162 15.92 4.38 7.05
CA ALA A 162 16.54 5.56 7.64
C ALA A 162 17.93 5.86 7.05
N ARG A 163 18.60 4.83 6.49
CA ARG A 163 19.89 4.95 5.81
C ARG A 163 19.74 5.42 4.35
N TRP A 164 18.64 5.07 3.71
CA TRP A 164 18.42 5.27 2.28
C TRP A 164 17.63 6.53 1.96
N LEU A 165 16.54 6.79 2.70
CA LEU A 165 15.63 7.92 2.44
C LEU A 165 16.34 9.27 2.35
N PRO A 166 17.35 9.60 3.19
CA PRO A 166 18.02 10.90 3.10
C PRO A 166 18.90 11.08 1.85
N ARG A 167 19.13 10.03 1.05
CA ARG A 167 20.03 10.08 -0.10
C ARG A 167 19.43 10.75 -1.33
N LEU A 168 18.10 10.81 -1.42
CA LEU A 168 17.38 11.41 -2.52
C LEU A 168 16.31 12.36 -1.97
N SER A 169 15.91 13.34 -2.78
CA SER A 169 14.74 14.16 -2.48
C SER A 169 13.45 13.32 -2.55
N HIS A 170 12.39 13.76 -1.89
CA HIS A 170 11.09 13.06 -1.94
C HIS A 170 10.57 12.90 -3.37
N GLY A 171 10.68 13.95 -4.20
CA GLY A 171 10.30 13.87 -5.62
C GLY A 171 11.13 12.87 -6.40
N ALA A 172 12.46 12.81 -6.17
CA ALA A 172 13.34 11.83 -6.81
C ALA A 172 12.99 10.39 -6.40
N TRP A 173 12.59 10.15 -5.14
CA TRP A 173 12.10 8.85 -4.69
C TRP A 173 10.78 8.46 -5.36
N LEU A 174 9.83 9.40 -5.49
CA LEU A 174 8.55 9.14 -6.19
C LEU A 174 8.79 8.80 -7.66
N LEU A 175 9.65 9.57 -8.35
CA LEU A 175 10.01 9.31 -9.74
C LEU A 175 10.71 7.95 -9.90
N LEU A 176 11.67 7.62 -9.03
CA LEU A 176 12.35 6.33 -9.04
C LEU A 176 11.37 5.18 -8.81
N ALA A 177 10.45 5.33 -7.86
CA ALA A 177 9.43 4.32 -7.58
C ALA A 177 8.50 4.12 -8.78
N ALA A 178 8.05 5.20 -9.44
CA ALA A 178 7.21 5.12 -10.62
C ALA A 178 7.96 4.50 -11.81
N GLY A 179 9.21 4.90 -12.07
CA GLY A 179 10.04 4.33 -13.14
C GLY A 179 10.32 2.84 -12.94
N LEU A 180 10.64 2.43 -11.70
CA LEU A 180 10.81 1.02 -11.37
C LEU A 180 9.49 0.24 -11.40
N ALA A 181 8.34 0.88 -11.18
CA ALA A 181 7.04 0.26 -11.36
C ALA A 181 6.75 -0.02 -12.83
N VAL A 182 7.11 0.88 -13.75
CA VAL A 182 7.06 0.61 -15.21
C VAL A 182 7.84 -0.65 -15.53
N LEU A 183 9.12 -0.72 -15.11
CA LEU A 183 9.95 -1.90 -15.34
C LEU A 183 9.36 -3.16 -14.74
N ARG A 184 8.91 -3.09 -13.47
CA ARG A 184 8.32 -4.21 -12.74
C ARG A 184 7.13 -4.80 -13.47
N PHE A 185 6.19 -3.96 -13.89
CA PHE A 185 4.96 -4.42 -14.53
C PHE A 185 5.23 -4.91 -15.97
N ALA A 186 6.11 -4.25 -16.73
CA ALA A 186 6.52 -4.71 -18.03
C ALA A 186 7.23 -6.07 -17.96
N VAL A 187 8.16 -6.25 -17.01
CA VAL A 187 8.82 -7.55 -16.77
C VAL A 187 7.81 -8.61 -16.32
N THR A 188 6.84 -8.27 -15.48
CA THR A 188 5.78 -9.22 -15.08
C THR A 188 4.96 -9.65 -16.27
N ALA A 189 4.56 -8.72 -17.15
CA ALA A 189 3.75 -9.00 -18.33
C ALA A 189 4.51 -9.86 -19.37
N ALA A 190 5.74 -9.47 -19.70
CA ALA A 190 6.54 -10.16 -20.72
C ALA A 190 7.21 -11.43 -20.21
N GLY A 191 7.51 -11.50 -18.91
CA GLY A 191 8.32 -12.53 -18.27
C GLY A 191 7.56 -13.73 -17.74
N GLY A 192 6.26 -13.87 -18.00
CA GLY A 192 5.41 -14.91 -17.40
C GLY A 192 5.90 -16.35 -17.57
N GLY A 193 6.56 -16.66 -18.68
CA GLY A 193 7.18 -17.98 -18.91
C GLY A 193 8.50 -18.21 -18.17
N TRP A 194 9.03 -17.21 -17.45
CA TRP A 194 10.38 -17.24 -16.88
C TRP A 194 10.30 -16.91 -15.38
N LEU A 195 10.21 -17.94 -14.57
CA LEU A 195 9.99 -17.81 -13.12
C LEU A 195 10.99 -16.86 -12.43
N TRP A 196 12.27 -16.89 -12.83
CA TRP A 196 13.30 -16.03 -12.25
C TRP A 196 13.06 -14.53 -12.53
N LEU A 197 12.45 -14.17 -13.68
CA LEU A 197 12.05 -12.80 -13.99
C LEU A 197 10.90 -12.35 -13.07
N LEU A 198 9.96 -13.24 -12.79
CA LEU A 198 8.87 -12.96 -11.85
C LEU A 198 9.41 -12.69 -10.45
N PHE A 199 10.39 -13.49 -9.98
CA PHE A 199 11.07 -13.23 -8.70
C PHE A 199 11.84 -11.91 -8.73
N ALA A 200 12.58 -11.61 -9.80
CA ALA A 200 13.29 -10.33 -9.95
C ALA A 200 12.33 -9.13 -9.91
N ALA A 201 11.16 -9.24 -10.56
CA ALA A 201 10.12 -8.23 -10.49
C ALA A 201 9.58 -8.02 -9.05
N GLN A 202 9.51 -9.10 -8.23
CA GLN A 202 9.08 -8.97 -6.84
C GLN A 202 10.12 -8.26 -5.95
N LEU A 203 11.42 -8.34 -6.27
CA LEU A 203 12.45 -7.59 -5.52
C LEU A 203 12.27 -6.06 -5.66
N LEU A 204 11.73 -5.59 -6.78
CA LEU A 204 11.45 -4.17 -7.01
C LEU A 204 10.35 -3.63 -6.07
N HIS A 205 9.61 -4.49 -5.36
CA HIS A 205 8.57 -4.10 -4.42
C HIS A 205 9.10 -3.19 -3.30
N ALA A 206 10.33 -3.39 -2.86
CA ALA A 206 10.97 -2.54 -1.86
C ALA A 206 10.92 -1.05 -2.23
N ILE A 207 11.14 -0.73 -3.50
CA ILE A 207 11.14 0.67 -3.97
C ILE A 207 9.75 1.08 -4.46
N THR A 208 9.11 0.23 -5.26
CA THR A 208 7.82 0.57 -5.89
C THR A 208 6.68 0.66 -4.88
N PHE A 209 6.78 0.01 -3.73
CA PHE A 209 5.78 0.07 -2.68
C PHE A 209 6.34 0.68 -1.39
N ALA A 210 7.34 0.06 -0.75
CA ALA A 210 7.70 0.44 0.61
C ALA A 210 8.39 1.82 0.68
N ALA A 211 9.32 2.13 -0.25
CA ALA A 211 9.93 3.45 -0.35
C ALA A 211 8.89 4.52 -0.73
N HIS A 212 8.09 4.26 -1.77
CA HIS A 212 7.01 5.14 -2.21
C HIS A 212 6.08 5.48 -1.04
N HIS A 213 5.58 4.47 -0.31
CA HIS A 213 4.70 4.67 0.84
C HIS A 213 5.35 5.53 1.93
N SER A 214 6.60 5.24 2.30
CA SER A 214 7.32 6.01 3.32
C SER A 214 7.48 7.48 2.94
N VAL A 215 7.77 7.75 1.67
CA VAL A 215 7.88 9.12 1.12
C VAL A 215 6.51 9.81 1.12
N CYS A 216 5.45 9.12 0.72
CA CYS A 216 4.10 9.67 0.77
C CYS A 216 3.70 10.09 2.19
N ILE A 217 3.97 9.25 3.19
CA ILE A 217 3.70 9.59 4.60
C ILE A 217 4.51 10.80 5.06
N ALA A 218 5.78 10.89 4.66
CA ALA A 218 6.62 12.05 4.98
C ALA A 218 6.07 13.34 4.34
N LEU A 219 5.69 13.30 3.05
CA LEU A 219 5.11 14.44 2.32
C LEU A 219 3.75 14.85 2.89
N LEU A 220 2.89 13.92 3.27
CA LEU A 220 1.64 14.24 3.96
C LEU A 220 1.89 14.99 5.25
N GLY A 221 2.92 14.60 6.02
CA GLY A 221 3.33 15.30 7.23
C GLY A 221 3.84 16.72 6.96
N GLN A 222 4.45 16.97 5.79
CA GLN A 222 4.93 18.29 5.37
C GLN A 222 3.81 19.19 4.81
N TYR A 223 2.92 18.62 3.99
CA TYR A 223 1.85 19.38 3.33
C TYR A 223 0.71 19.73 4.28
N PHE A 224 0.39 18.83 5.22
CA PHE A 224 -0.74 19.01 6.12
C PHE A 224 -0.24 19.30 7.55
N PRO A 225 -0.47 20.51 8.08
CA PRO A 225 -0.16 20.85 9.47
C PRO A 225 -0.88 19.91 10.44
N ALA A 226 -0.41 19.82 11.68
CA ALA A 226 -0.87 18.84 12.67
C ALA A 226 -2.41 18.71 12.74
N ARG A 227 -3.13 19.85 12.74
CA ARG A 227 -4.61 19.89 12.79
C ARG A 227 -5.32 19.33 11.55
N LEU A 228 -4.65 19.32 10.39
CA LEU A 228 -5.19 18.81 9.14
C LEU A 228 -4.62 17.44 8.76
N ARG A 229 -3.67 16.90 9.53
CA ARG A 229 -2.95 15.65 9.22
C ARG A 229 -3.90 14.48 9.03
N GLY A 230 -4.88 14.30 9.91
CA GLY A 230 -5.87 13.24 9.78
C GLY A 230 -6.71 13.35 8.50
N ARG A 231 -7.05 14.58 8.08
CA ARG A 231 -7.77 14.80 6.81
C ARG A 231 -6.88 14.53 5.60
N GLY A 232 -5.60 14.89 5.65
CA GLY A 232 -4.62 14.56 4.62
C GLY A 232 -4.45 13.05 4.46
N GLN A 233 -4.37 12.32 5.57
CA GLN A 233 -4.32 10.86 5.58
C GLN A 233 -5.61 10.22 5.04
N ALA A 234 -6.78 10.75 5.40
CA ALA A 234 -8.05 10.29 4.86
C ALA A 234 -8.13 10.48 3.34
N LEU A 235 -7.70 11.64 2.82
CA LEU A 235 -7.62 11.88 1.37
C LEU A 235 -6.63 10.93 0.69
N TYR A 236 -5.49 10.69 1.29
CA TYR A 236 -4.51 9.71 0.79
C TYR A 236 -5.11 8.31 0.70
N ALA A 237 -5.86 7.88 1.70
CA ALA A 237 -6.54 6.59 1.67
C ALA A 237 -7.66 6.55 0.61
N VAL A 238 -8.49 7.60 0.52
CA VAL A 238 -9.63 7.63 -0.41
C VAL A 238 -9.14 7.77 -1.87
N LEU A 239 -8.30 8.74 -2.17
CA LEU A 239 -7.82 8.98 -3.53
C LEU A 239 -6.76 7.97 -3.95
N GLY A 240 -5.79 7.70 -3.06
CA GLY A 240 -4.68 6.80 -3.35
C GLY A 240 -5.12 5.34 -3.42
N TYR A 241 -5.89 4.84 -2.48
CA TYR A 241 -6.23 3.41 -2.42
C TYR A 241 -7.68 3.12 -2.79
N GLY A 242 -8.64 3.91 -2.31
CA GLY A 242 -10.06 3.68 -2.57
C GLY A 242 -10.41 3.86 -4.03
N LEU A 243 -10.26 5.08 -4.53
CA LEU A 243 -10.66 5.44 -5.91
C LEU A 243 -9.78 4.72 -6.94
N SER A 244 -8.46 4.69 -6.74
CA SER A 244 -7.53 3.97 -7.61
C SER A 244 -7.83 2.47 -7.65
N GLY A 245 -8.18 1.88 -6.50
CA GLY A 245 -8.54 0.47 -6.37
C GLY A 245 -9.80 0.12 -7.16
N VAL A 246 -10.86 0.95 -7.05
CA VAL A 246 -12.10 0.76 -7.79
C VAL A 246 -11.87 0.90 -9.30
N ILE A 247 -11.25 2.00 -9.73
CA ILE A 247 -11.02 2.26 -11.16
C ILE A 247 -10.07 1.23 -11.75
N GLY A 248 -8.93 0.95 -11.10
CA GLY A 248 -7.96 -0.03 -11.57
C GLY A 248 -8.52 -1.46 -11.59
N GLY A 249 -9.32 -1.83 -10.59
CA GLY A 249 -10.01 -3.11 -10.55
C GLY A 249 -11.03 -3.28 -11.67
N LEU A 250 -11.88 -2.26 -11.92
CA LEU A 250 -12.85 -2.29 -13.02
C LEU A 250 -12.18 -2.33 -14.39
N LEU A 251 -11.12 -1.52 -14.59
CA LEU A 251 -10.37 -1.54 -15.85
C LEU A 251 -9.65 -2.88 -16.05
N GLY A 252 -9.01 -3.43 -15.03
CA GLY A 252 -8.40 -4.75 -15.12
C GLY A 252 -9.40 -5.87 -15.40
N ALA A 253 -10.57 -5.82 -14.75
CA ALA A 253 -11.67 -6.76 -15.02
C ALA A 253 -12.25 -6.62 -16.43
N TRP A 254 -12.20 -5.43 -17.02
CA TRP A 254 -12.63 -5.19 -18.40
C TRP A 254 -11.54 -5.61 -19.41
N ILE A 255 -10.24 -5.42 -19.09
CA ILE A 255 -9.10 -5.76 -19.94
C ILE A 255 -8.90 -7.28 -20.00
N SER A 256 -8.87 -7.94 -18.83
CA SER A 256 -8.42 -9.34 -18.72
C SER A 256 -9.17 -10.34 -19.59
N PRO A 257 -10.52 -10.30 -19.76
CA PRO A 257 -11.22 -11.27 -20.61
C PRO A 257 -11.11 -10.96 -22.09
N ARG A 258 -10.64 -9.74 -22.47
CA ARG A 258 -10.51 -9.32 -23.87
C ARG A 258 -9.12 -9.53 -24.46
N TRP A 259 -8.11 -9.27 -23.65
CA TRP A 259 -6.71 -9.24 -24.11
C TRP A 259 -5.76 -10.10 -23.27
N GLY A 260 -6.27 -10.82 -22.26
CA GLY A 260 -5.47 -11.64 -21.37
C GLY A 260 -5.06 -10.93 -20.08
N LEU A 261 -4.58 -11.72 -19.11
CA LEU A 261 -4.14 -11.21 -17.82
C LEU A 261 -2.79 -10.46 -17.91
N ASP A 262 -1.94 -10.81 -18.86
CA ASP A 262 -0.70 -10.08 -19.17
C ASP A 262 -0.98 -8.64 -19.62
N ALA A 263 -2.05 -8.41 -20.39
CA ALA A 263 -2.47 -7.07 -20.82
C ALA A 263 -2.81 -6.16 -19.64
N VAL A 264 -3.27 -6.69 -18.50
CA VAL A 264 -3.50 -5.92 -17.27
C VAL A 264 -2.18 -5.37 -16.73
N PHE A 265 -1.08 -6.13 -16.83
CA PHE A 265 0.25 -5.68 -16.40
C PHE A 265 0.87 -4.69 -17.39
N TRP A 266 0.62 -4.84 -18.69
CA TRP A 266 1.00 -3.83 -19.69
C TRP A 266 0.26 -2.52 -19.46
N PHE A 267 -1.04 -2.56 -19.16
CA PHE A 267 -1.80 -1.40 -18.76
C PHE A 267 -1.23 -0.75 -17.48
N ALA A 268 -0.88 -1.57 -16.48
CA ALA A 268 -0.26 -1.08 -15.25
C ALA A 268 1.09 -0.38 -15.53
N ALA A 269 1.91 -0.92 -16.44
CA ALA A 269 3.14 -0.27 -16.86
C ALA A 269 2.89 1.10 -17.52
N ALA A 270 1.88 1.19 -18.39
CA ALA A 270 1.49 2.47 -19.02
C ALA A 270 1.00 3.49 -17.99
N VAL A 271 0.18 3.08 -17.02
CA VAL A 271 -0.27 3.95 -15.93
C VAL A 271 0.89 4.40 -15.03
N ALA A 272 1.82 3.50 -14.72
CA ALA A 272 3.03 3.84 -13.95
C ALA A 272 3.92 4.85 -14.73
N LEU A 273 3.97 4.76 -16.06
CA LEU A 273 4.66 5.73 -16.89
C LEU A 273 4.01 7.12 -16.81
N LEU A 274 2.67 7.19 -16.79
CA LEU A 274 1.97 8.46 -16.56
C LEU A 274 2.27 9.04 -15.18
N ALA A 275 2.44 8.19 -14.15
CA ALA A 275 2.82 8.62 -12.81
C ALA A 275 4.24 9.24 -12.77
N CYS A 276 5.14 8.92 -13.71
CA CYS A 276 6.44 9.57 -13.82
C CYS A 276 6.35 11.04 -14.28
N GLY A 277 5.27 11.41 -14.96
CA GLY A 277 5.04 12.77 -15.45
C GLY A 277 4.22 13.66 -14.52
N ALA A 278 3.70 13.06 -13.43
CA ALA A 278 2.90 13.76 -12.43
C ALA A 278 3.74 14.14 -11.21
#